data_da6b1650379b671431b4ac780fe1c987
#
_entry.id   da6b1650379b671431b4ac780fe1c987
#
_cell.length_a   1.000
_cell.length_b   1.000
_cell.length_c   1.000
_cell.angle_alpha   90.00
_cell.angle_beta   90.00
_cell.angle_gamma   90.00
#
_symmetry.space_group_name_H-M   'P 1'
#
loop_
_entity.id
_entity.type
_entity.pdbx_description
1 polymer ?
#
loop_
_entity_poly.entity_id
_entity_poly.type
_entity_poly.pdbx_seq_one_letter_code
_entity_poly.pdbx_strand_id
1 'polypeptide(L)'
;MGRRASGRTVLTGQRWAGTHNDNGECGFGNTDNVATIAQLGDLETWTNKETCGRPDSRLVVNSEGKLYAWGNNGSGQLGLGDTTQRTSPVQVGTDTDWQEAGVTAGGASAIKTNGTLWTWGENSSGALGKGNTTTTNSPSQVGSDTDWFKLMHTGFNGDRLFVMNDAGEIYYSGTGLNGLSTVSSFTQIGSEDGFTDAILIGLGIVAYK
;
A
#
# COMPACT_ATOMS: atom_id res chain seq x y z
N MET A 1 -15.47 11.00 40.02
CA MET A 1 -14.59 11.55 38.99
C MET A 1 -14.73 10.65 37.77
N GLY A 2 -15.53 11.09 36.78
CA GLY A 2 -15.83 10.31 35.60
C GLY A 2 -14.69 10.37 34.59
N ARG A 3 -14.21 9.22 34.18
CA ARG A 3 -13.31 9.11 33.01
C ARG A 3 -14.09 9.52 31.77
N ARG A 4 -13.67 10.59 31.10
CA ARG A 4 -14.10 10.92 29.74
C ARG A 4 -13.62 9.79 28.84
N ALA A 5 -14.55 9.01 28.30
CA ALA A 5 -14.30 8.18 27.13
C ALA A 5 -13.94 9.16 25.97
N SER A 6 -12.70 9.14 25.53
CA SER A 6 -12.32 9.79 24.29
C SER A 6 -12.92 8.97 23.15
N GLY A 7 -14.15 9.28 22.80
CA GLY A 7 -14.76 8.79 21.59
C GLY A 7 -13.94 9.29 20.40
N ARG A 8 -13.09 8.43 19.89
CA ARG A 8 -12.43 8.63 18.62
C ARG A 8 -13.56 8.60 17.59
N THR A 9 -14.02 9.76 17.17
CA THR A 9 -14.93 9.86 16.03
C THR A 9 -14.18 9.29 14.84
N VAL A 10 -14.52 8.08 14.45
CA VAL A 10 -14.14 7.56 13.15
C VAL A 10 -14.88 8.46 12.18
N LEU A 11 -14.18 9.38 11.57
CA LEU A 11 -14.69 10.12 10.44
C LEU A 11 -14.87 9.08 9.33
N THR A 12 -16.08 8.51 9.22
CA THR A 12 -16.54 7.83 8.03
C THR A 12 -16.60 8.90 6.96
N GLY A 13 -15.44 9.17 6.34
CA GLY A 13 -15.26 10.35 5.55
C GLY A 13 -15.46 10.05 4.09
N GLN A 14 -16.31 10.81 3.48
CA GLN A 14 -16.29 11.07 2.05
C GLN A 14 -14.87 11.47 1.66
N ARG A 15 -14.31 10.84 0.61
CA ARG A 15 -13.00 11.21 0.10
C ARG A 15 -13.13 12.33 -0.90
N TRP A 16 -12.16 13.21 -0.82
CA TRP A 16 -12.03 14.35 -1.70
C TRP A 16 -10.70 14.23 -2.44
N ALA A 17 -10.72 14.38 -3.74
CA ALA A 17 -9.54 14.38 -4.58
C ALA A 17 -9.48 15.66 -5.42
N GLY A 18 -8.29 16.07 -5.82
CA GLY A 18 -8.09 17.25 -6.65
C GLY A 18 -6.64 17.44 -7.03
N THR A 19 -6.40 18.28 -8.03
CA THR A 19 -5.16 18.74 -8.64
C THR A 19 -4.72 17.96 -9.88
N HIS A 20 -3.69 17.15 -9.82
CA HIS A 20 -3.16 16.38 -10.93
C HIS A 20 -4.01 15.11 -11.18
N ASN A 21 -4.34 14.80 -12.44
CA ASN A 21 -5.21 13.68 -12.79
C ASN A 21 -4.87 13.04 -14.17
N ASP A 22 -3.65 13.21 -14.65
CA ASP A 22 -3.24 12.73 -15.98
C ASP A 22 -3.38 11.20 -16.13
N ASN A 23 -3.38 10.48 -15.00
CA ASN A 23 -3.55 9.04 -14.95
C ASN A 23 -4.92 8.62 -14.38
N GLY A 24 -5.85 9.54 -14.16
CA GLY A 24 -7.14 9.26 -13.54
C GLY A 24 -7.05 8.97 -12.04
N GLU A 25 -5.93 9.36 -11.39
CA GLU A 25 -5.67 9.10 -9.97
C GLU A 25 -6.66 9.79 -9.03
N CYS A 26 -7.42 10.76 -9.51
CA CYS A 26 -8.54 11.36 -8.78
C CYS A 26 -9.79 10.45 -8.74
N GLY A 27 -9.90 9.47 -9.65
CA GLY A 27 -10.99 8.49 -9.64
C GLY A 27 -12.35 9.00 -10.17
N PHE A 28 -12.37 10.12 -10.89
CA PHE A 28 -13.62 10.76 -11.38
C PHE A 28 -14.11 10.25 -12.73
N GLY A 29 -13.52 9.21 -13.27
CA GLY A 29 -13.90 8.64 -14.57
C GLY A 29 -13.29 9.34 -15.78
N ASN A 30 -12.38 10.29 -15.57
CA ASN A 30 -11.65 11.02 -16.61
C ASN A 30 -10.19 11.26 -16.20
N THR A 31 -9.44 11.95 -17.06
CA THR A 31 -8.04 12.37 -16.82
C THR A 31 -7.88 13.88 -16.74
N ASP A 32 -8.98 14.63 -16.56
CA ASP A 32 -8.93 16.08 -16.50
C ASP A 32 -8.38 16.53 -15.14
N ASN A 33 -7.43 17.45 -15.16
CA ASN A 33 -6.90 18.05 -13.94
C ASN A 33 -7.98 18.84 -13.22
N VAL A 34 -8.11 18.64 -11.92
CA VAL A 34 -9.18 19.22 -11.10
C VAL A 34 -8.64 20.43 -10.32
N ALA A 35 -9.12 21.62 -10.67
CA ALA A 35 -8.68 22.86 -10.02
C ALA A 35 -9.20 23.01 -8.58
N THR A 36 -10.26 22.28 -8.20
CA THR A 36 -10.86 22.30 -6.87
C THR A 36 -11.07 20.88 -6.37
N ILE A 37 -10.96 20.69 -5.05
CA ILE A 37 -11.23 19.38 -4.43
C ILE A 37 -12.69 18.98 -4.69
N ALA A 38 -12.91 17.79 -5.24
CA ALA A 38 -14.21 17.21 -5.49
C ALA A 38 -14.38 15.87 -4.75
N GLN A 39 -15.63 15.51 -4.40
CA GLN A 39 -15.93 14.29 -3.68
C GLN A 39 -15.83 13.07 -4.61
N LEU A 40 -15.17 12.01 -4.13
CA LEU A 40 -15.04 10.73 -4.81
C LEU A 40 -16.21 9.82 -4.43
N GLY A 41 -17.28 9.81 -5.25
CA GLY A 41 -18.44 8.92 -5.12
C GLY A 41 -19.24 9.07 -3.82
N ASP A 42 -20.45 8.52 -3.80
CA ASP A 42 -21.39 8.63 -2.66
C ASP A 42 -21.53 7.34 -1.83
N LEU A 43 -20.96 6.22 -2.26
CA LEU A 43 -21.45 4.90 -1.84
C LEU A 43 -20.44 4.06 -1.05
N GLU A 44 -19.20 4.48 -0.88
CA GLU A 44 -18.19 3.67 -0.21
C GLU A 44 -17.66 4.36 1.04
N THR A 45 -17.74 3.67 2.16
CA THR A 45 -17.09 4.10 3.38
C THR A 45 -15.62 3.70 3.32
N TRP A 46 -14.80 4.61 2.80
CA TRP A 46 -13.35 4.41 2.72
C TRP A 46 -12.71 4.42 4.10
N THR A 47 -11.85 3.48 4.39
CA THR A 47 -11.02 3.54 5.60
C THR A 47 -9.90 4.56 5.42
N ASN A 48 -9.53 5.28 6.48
CA ASN A 48 -8.42 6.25 6.44
C ASN A 48 -7.02 5.59 6.39
N LYS A 49 -6.95 4.31 6.08
CA LYS A 49 -5.69 3.59 5.93
C LYS A 49 -5.17 3.70 4.49
N GLU A 50 -4.96 4.93 4.06
CA GLU A 50 -4.26 5.22 2.82
C GLU A 50 -2.77 5.27 3.11
N THR A 51 -2.02 4.40 2.51
CA THR A 51 -0.59 4.58 2.40
C THR A 51 -0.34 5.34 1.10
N CYS A 52 0.11 6.57 1.23
CA CYS A 52 0.42 7.43 0.09
C CYS A 52 1.56 6.82 -0.72
N GLY A 53 1.23 6.23 -1.85
CA GLY A 53 2.19 5.94 -2.90
C GLY A 53 2.48 7.18 -3.75
N ARG A 54 3.22 7.02 -4.83
CA ARG A 54 3.36 8.06 -5.87
C ARG A 54 1.98 8.48 -6.35
N PRO A 55 1.81 9.74 -6.77
CA PRO A 55 0.49 10.33 -7.02
C PRO A 55 -0.33 9.65 -8.13
N ASP A 56 0.28 8.77 -8.93
CA ASP A 56 -0.30 8.28 -10.19
C ASP A 56 -1.24 7.08 -10.03
N SER A 57 -1.22 6.38 -8.89
CA SER A 57 -2.06 5.19 -8.61
C SER A 57 -2.59 5.22 -7.19
N ARG A 58 -3.73 4.59 -6.96
CA ARG A 58 -4.38 4.50 -5.64
C ARG A 58 -4.78 3.06 -5.35
N LEU A 59 -4.54 2.65 -4.11
CA LEU A 59 -5.09 1.45 -3.51
C LEU A 59 -5.76 1.83 -2.19
N VAL A 60 -6.99 1.39 -2.00
CA VAL A 60 -7.77 1.74 -0.81
C VAL A 60 -8.59 0.54 -0.36
N VAL A 61 -8.55 0.23 0.92
CA VAL A 61 -9.44 -0.75 1.53
C VAL A 61 -10.67 -0.02 2.07
N ASN A 62 -11.87 -0.50 1.74
CA ASN A 62 -13.10 0.06 2.30
C ASN A 62 -13.46 -0.55 3.67
N SER A 63 -14.53 -0.09 4.30
CA SER A 63 -14.97 -0.58 5.61
C SER A 63 -15.45 -2.03 5.62
N GLU A 64 -15.74 -2.61 4.45
CA GLU A 64 -16.12 -4.00 4.28
C GLU A 64 -14.90 -4.93 4.03
N GLY A 65 -13.67 -4.38 4.09
CA GLY A 65 -12.44 -5.13 3.80
C GLY A 65 -12.21 -5.41 2.31
N LYS A 66 -12.92 -4.75 1.40
CA LYS A 66 -12.70 -4.85 -0.04
C LYS A 66 -11.58 -3.92 -0.48
N LEU A 67 -10.71 -4.38 -1.37
CA LEU A 67 -9.63 -3.59 -1.95
C LEU A 67 -10.07 -2.98 -3.28
N TYR A 68 -9.85 -1.69 -3.45
CA TYR A 68 -10.10 -0.96 -4.70
C TYR A 68 -8.82 -0.33 -5.21
N ALA A 69 -8.68 -0.25 -6.54
CA ALA A 69 -7.54 0.33 -7.23
C ALA A 69 -7.97 1.19 -8.42
N TRP A 70 -7.22 2.28 -8.66
CA TRP A 70 -7.38 3.13 -9.85
C TRP A 70 -6.13 3.98 -10.09
N GLY A 71 -6.07 4.68 -11.24
CA GLY A 71 -4.90 5.44 -11.69
C GLY A 71 -4.06 4.66 -12.68
N ASN A 72 -2.76 4.96 -12.72
CA ASN A 72 -1.77 4.31 -13.58
C ASN A 72 -1.69 2.80 -13.30
N ASN A 73 -1.54 2.02 -14.37
CA ASN A 73 -1.41 0.56 -14.30
C ASN A 73 -0.33 0.00 -15.24
N GLY A 74 0.58 0.84 -15.72
CA GLY A 74 1.59 0.44 -16.71
C GLY A 74 2.47 -0.74 -16.30
N SER A 75 2.62 -0.98 -14.99
CA SER A 75 3.38 -2.11 -14.40
C SER A 75 2.48 -3.16 -13.74
N GLY A 76 1.16 -3.11 -13.92
CA GLY A 76 0.22 -4.01 -13.25
C GLY A 76 -0.02 -3.68 -11.76
N GLN A 77 0.37 -2.50 -11.30
CA GLN A 77 0.31 -2.09 -9.89
C GLN A 77 -1.11 -1.98 -9.33
N LEU A 78 -2.15 -1.95 -10.18
CA LEU A 78 -3.54 -1.98 -9.72
C LEU A 78 -4.02 -3.39 -9.33
N GLY A 79 -3.31 -4.45 -9.73
CA GLY A 79 -3.64 -5.82 -9.35
C GLY A 79 -4.89 -6.40 -10.04
N LEU A 80 -5.30 -5.84 -11.19
CA LEU A 80 -6.53 -6.20 -11.90
C LEU A 80 -6.35 -7.29 -12.95
N GLY A 81 -5.16 -7.91 -13.02
CA GLY A 81 -4.84 -8.96 -14.01
C GLY A 81 -4.39 -8.43 -15.37
N ASP A 82 -4.30 -7.13 -15.53
CA ASP A 82 -3.88 -6.45 -16.76
C ASP A 82 -2.97 -5.25 -16.45
N THR A 83 -2.63 -4.47 -17.49
CA THR A 83 -1.84 -3.23 -17.37
C THR A 83 -2.62 -2.01 -17.85
N THR A 84 -3.95 -2.09 -17.91
CA THR A 84 -4.81 -1.00 -18.35
C THR A 84 -5.08 -0.02 -17.21
N GLN A 85 -4.83 1.26 -17.47
CA GLN A 85 -5.17 2.37 -16.55
C GLN A 85 -6.66 2.37 -16.20
N ARG A 86 -6.99 2.80 -15.00
CA ARG A 86 -8.36 2.98 -14.51
C ARG A 86 -8.58 4.41 -14.05
N THR A 87 -9.58 5.08 -14.57
CA THR A 87 -9.95 6.45 -14.19
C THR A 87 -11.01 6.51 -13.10
N SER A 88 -11.52 5.35 -12.67
CA SER A 88 -12.48 5.18 -11.57
C SER A 88 -12.08 4.01 -10.69
N PRO A 89 -12.47 3.98 -9.41
CA PRO A 89 -12.21 2.84 -8.53
C PRO A 89 -12.76 1.52 -9.09
N VAL A 90 -11.93 0.49 -9.15
CA VAL A 90 -12.29 -0.88 -9.54
C VAL A 90 -11.89 -1.82 -8.40
N GLN A 91 -12.76 -2.72 -7.99
CA GLN A 91 -12.46 -3.71 -6.97
C GLN A 91 -11.40 -4.70 -7.46
N VAL A 92 -10.40 -4.98 -6.64
CA VAL A 92 -9.35 -5.95 -6.88
C VAL A 92 -9.82 -7.31 -6.35
N GLY A 93 -10.09 -8.24 -7.25
CA GLY A 93 -10.61 -9.56 -6.89
C GLY A 93 -11.98 -9.50 -6.19
N THR A 94 -12.26 -10.51 -5.36
CA THR A 94 -13.54 -10.64 -4.63
C THR A 94 -13.38 -10.73 -3.11
N ASP A 95 -12.13 -10.69 -2.63
CA ASP A 95 -11.82 -10.83 -1.21
C ASP A 95 -12.34 -9.64 -0.38
N THR A 96 -12.72 -9.91 0.86
CA THR A 96 -13.27 -8.94 1.80
C THR A 96 -12.53 -8.94 3.14
N ASP A 97 -11.31 -9.43 3.14
CA ASP A 97 -10.46 -9.59 4.33
C ASP A 97 -9.16 -8.75 4.26
N TRP A 98 -9.12 -7.77 3.36
CA TRP A 98 -8.01 -6.84 3.30
C TRP A 98 -8.02 -5.90 4.50
N GLN A 99 -6.85 -5.72 5.13
CA GLN A 99 -6.66 -4.86 6.30
C GLN A 99 -5.97 -3.56 5.94
N GLU A 100 -4.91 -3.64 5.13
CA GLU A 100 -4.07 -2.51 4.75
C GLU A 100 -3.56 -2.74 3.33
N ALA A 101 -3.42 -1.67 2.55
CA ALA A 101 -2.85 -1.74 1.22
C ALA A 101 -2.12 -0.46 0.87
N GLY A 102 -1.18 -0.55 -0.06
CA GLY A 102 -0.50 0.61 -0.59
C GLY A 102 0.25 0.31 -1.87
N VAL A 103 0.58 1.39 -2.57
CA VAL A 103 1.25 1.35 -3.86
C VAL A 103 2.55 2.15 -3.79
N THR A 104 3.56 1.65 -4.47
CA THR A 104 4.81 2.36 -4.76
C THR A 104 4.82 2.85 -6.22
N ALA A 105 5.96 3.29 -6.74
CA ALA A 105 6.06 3.79 -8.12
C ALA A 105 5.59 2.77 -9.20
N GLY A 106 5.73 1.48 -8.95
CA GLY A 106 5.34 0.45 -9.92
C GLY A 106 4.85 -0.83 -9.25
N GLY A 107 5.10 -1.00 -7.95
CA GLY A 107 4.68 -2.16 -7.17
C GLY A 107 3.56 -1.83 -6.20
N ALA A 108 2.93 -2.86 -5.67
CA ALA A 108 1.87 -2.76 -4.69
C ALA A 108 1.98 -3.88 -3.65
N SER A 109 1.46 -3.61 -2.46
CA SER A 109 1.40 -4.59 -1.38
C SER A 109 0.13 -4.41 -0.55
N ALA A 110 -0.33 -5.49 0.05
CA ALA A 110 -1.46 -5.49 0.97
C ALA A 110 -1.28 -6.56 2.06
N ILE A 111 -1.84 -6.30 3.23
CA ILE A 111 -1.93 -7.27 4.33
C ILE A 111 -3.39 -7.60 4.53
N LYS A 112 -3.67 -8.90 4.71
CA LYS A 112 -4.99 -9.39 5.08
C LYS A 112 -5.17 -9.47 6.60
N THR A 113 -6.40 -9.54 7.06
CA THR A 113 -6.75 -9.64 8.50
C THR A 113 -6.20 -10.89 9.18
N ASN A 114 -5.81 -11.91 8.41
CA ASN A 114 -5.14 -13.11 8.90
C ASN A 114 -3.60 -12.96 8.95
N GLY A 115 -3.07 -11.76 8.77
CA GLY A 115 -1.64 -11.46 8.82
C GLY A 115 -0.83 -11.88 7.59
N THR A 116 -1.44 -12.35 6.51
CA THR A 116 -0.71 -12.71 5.28
C THR A 116 -0.36 -11.46 4.46
N LEU A 117 0.86 -11.43 3.91
CA LEU A 117 1.36 -10.37 3.02
C LEU A 117 1.16 -10.77 1.56
N TRP A 118 0.67 -9.83 0.75
CA TRP A 118 0.44 -9.98 -0.67
C TRP A 118 1.12 -8.86 -1.45
N THR A 119 1.78 -9.19 -2.57
CA THR A 119 2.50 -8.20 -3.40
C THR A 119 2.25 -8.44 -4.88
N TRP A 120 2.31 -7.38 -5.69
CA TRP A 120 2.17 -7.41 -7.15
C TRP A 120 2.72 -6.14 -7.80
N GLY A 121 2.75 -6.07 -9.14
CA GLY A 121 3.31 -4.98 -9.91
C GLY A 121 4.76 -5.21 -10.31
N GLU A 122 5.49 -4.14 -10.53
CA GLU A 122 6.91 -4.10 -10.91
C GLU A 122 7.78 -4.86 -9.91
N ASN A 123 8.72 -5.66 -10.42
CA ASN A 123 9.60 -6.48 -9.61
C ASN A 123 11.03 -6.61 -10.14
N SER A 124 11.47 -5.75 -11.03
CA SER A 124 12.84 -5.84 -11.60
C SER A 124 13.94 -5.81 -10.54
N SER A 125 13.69 -5.13 -9.41
CA SER A 125 14.60 -5.04 -8.26
C SER A 125 14.36 -6.12 -7.19
N GLY A 126 13.41 -7.04 -7.38
CA GLY A 126 13.02 -8.02 -6.36
C GLY A 126 12.15 -7.45 -5.23
N ALA A 127 11.59 -6.25 -5.40
CA ALA A 127 10.85 -5.54 -4.35
C ALA A 127 9.59 -6.28 -3.86
N LEU A 128 9.03 -7.18 -4.65
CA LEU A 128 7.87 -7.98 -4.25
C LEU A 128 8.20 -9.06 -3.20
N GLY A 129 9.47 -9.30 -2.88
CA GLY A 129 9.92 -10.21 -1.82
C GLY A 129 9.68 -11.70 -2.07
N LYS A 130 9.49 -12.11 -3.34
CA LYS A 130 9.12 -13.50 -3.71
C LYS A 130 10.30 -14.39 -4.09
N GLY A 131 11.54 -13.97 -3.82
CA GLY A 131 12.74 -14.70 -4.21
C GLY A 131 13.07 -14.65 -5.70
N ASN A 132 12.41 -13.78 -6.47
CA ASN A 132 12.62 -13.59 -7.90
C ASN A 132 12.42 -12.12 -8.31
N THR A 133 12.57 -11.84 -9.61
CA THR A 133 12.38 -10.50 -10.19
C THR A 133 11.24 -10.45 -11.21
N THR A 134 10.29 -11.38 -11.13
CA THR A 134 9.18 -11.48 -12.08
C THR A 134 8.06 -10.50 -11.69
N THR A 135 7.71 -9.59 -12.59
CA THR A 135 6.54 -8.70 -12.49
C THR A 135 5.24 -9.51 -12.53
N THR A 136 4.27 -9.16 -11.70
CA THR A 136 2.95 -9.79 -11.68
C THR A 136 1.86 -8.74 -11.61
N ASN A 137 0.78 -8.89 -12.37
CA ASN A 137 -0.32 -7.91 -12.45
C ASN A 137 -1.57 -8.32 -11.64
N SER A 138 -1.42 -9.33 -10.76
CA SER A 138 -2.45 -9.75 -9.80
C SER A 138 -1.83 -9.98 -8.43
N PRO A 139 -2.56 -9.74 -7.33
CA PRO A 139 -2.09 -10.06 -5.98
C PRO A 139 -1.69 -11.52 -5.86
N SER A 140 -0.53 -11.78 -5.27
CA SER A 140 -0.11 -13.12 -4.89
C SER A 140 0.63 -13.08 -3.55
N GLN A 141 0.38 -14.10 -2.72
CA GLN A 141 0.91 -14.17 -1.36
C GLN A 141 2.43 -14.30 -1.37
N VAL A 142 3.07 -13.68 -0.39
CA VAL A 142 4.50 -13.81 -0.10
C VAL A 142 4.68 -14.82 1.02
N GLY A 143 5.40 -15.90 0.73
CA GLY A 143 5.69 -16.93 1.74
C GLY A 143 4.44 -17.53 2.37
N SER A 144 4.60 -18.03 3.60
CA SER A 144 3.53 -18.65 4.39
C SER A 144 3.30 -17.95 5.73
N ASP A 145 4.03 -16.90 6.03
CA ASP A 145 3.97 -16.17 7.30
C ASP A 145 2.63 -15.45 7.46
N THR A 146 2.14 -15.40 8.68
CA THR A 146 0.81 -14.87 9.04
C THR A 146 0.88 -13.87 10.17
N ASP A 147 2.02 -13.25 10.36
CA ASP A 147 2.33 -12.30 11.43
C ASP A 147 2.67 -10.90 10.92
N TRP A 148 2.45 -10.65 9.63
CA TRP A 148 2.65 -9.31 9.07
C TRP A 148 1.62 -8.33 9.61
N PHE A 149 2.11 -7.21 10.15
CA PHE A 149 1.30 -6.26 10.91
C PHE A 149 1.12 -4.92 10.20
N LYS A 150 2.18 -4.38 9.59
CA LYS A 150 2.17 -3.02 9.04
C LYS A 150 2.99 -2.88 7.78
N LEU A 151 2.41 -2.22 6.78
CA LEU A 151 3.13 -1.77 5.58
C LEU A 151 3.82 -0.44 5.84
N MET A 152 5.09 -0.35 5.45
CA MET A 152 5.90 0.85 5.57
C MET A 152 6.24 1.36 4.16
N HIS A 153 5.31 2.06 3.54
CA HIS A 153 5.50 2.54 2.17
C HIS A 153 6.40 3.77 2.12
N THR A 154 7.44 3.70 1.26
CA THR A 154 8.21 4.88 0.88
C THR A 154 7.59 5.49 -0.35
N GLY A 155 7.01 6.68 -0.25
CA GLY A 155 6.40 7.38 -1.39
C GLY A 155 7.35 7.75 -2.55
N PHE A 156 8.62 7.31 -2.56
CA PHE A 156 9.63 7.87 -3.46
C PHE A 156 10.33 6.91 -4.42
N ASN A 157 10.37 5.59 -4.16
CA ASN A 157 11.02 4.67 -5.11
C ASN A 157 10.34 3.31 -5.09
N GLY A 158 9.83 2.85 -6.25
CA GLY A 158 9.19 1.55 -6.45
C GLY A 158 10.11 0.34 -6.33
N ASP A 159 11.37 0.55 -5.99
CA ASP A 159 12.42 -0.46 -6.02
C ASP A 159 12.57 -1.23 -4.71
N ARG A 160 11.73 -0.95 -3.70
CA ARG A 160 11.81 -1.60 -2.39
C ARG A 160 10.50 -1.54 -1.63
N LEU A 161 10.30 -2.52 -0.78
CA LEU A 161 9.20 -2.61 0.15
C LEU A 161 9.74 -2.84 1.57
N PHE A 162 9.16 -2.14 2.54
CA PHE A 162 9.39 -2.39 3.95
C PHE A 162 8.09 -2.84 4.61
N VAL A 163 8.21 -3.79 5.52
CA VAL A 163 7.07 -4.34 6.26
C VAL A 163 7.52 -4.68 7.68
N MET A 164 6.61 -4.58 8.64
CA MET A 164 6.83 -4.93 10.04
C MET A 164 5.91 -6.08 10.41
N ASN A 165 6.42 -7.05 11.18
CA ASN A 165 5.62 -8.13 11.75
C ASN A 165 5.04 -7.75 13.13
N ASP A 166 4.25 -8.60 13.75
CA ASP A 166 3.61 -8.38 15.04
C ASP A 166 4.59 -8.43 16.24
N ALA A 167 5.77 -9.03 16.06
CA ALA A 167 6.87 -8.94 17.01
C ALA A 167 7.59 -7.57 16.98
N GLY A 168 7.26 -6.72 16.01
CA GLY A 168 7.91 -5.42 15.81
C GLY A 168 9.26 -5.53 15.11
N GLU A 169 9.51 -6.61 14.38
CA GLU A 169 10.69 -6.75 13.53
C GLU A 169 10.44 -6.13 12.17
N ILE A 170 11.45 -5.44 11.63
CA ILE A 170 11.35 -4.74 10.34
C ILE A 170 12.08 -5.54 9.27
N TYR A 171 11.39 -5.76 8.16
CA TYR A 171 11.90 -6.46 6.98
C TYR A 171 11.88 -5.58 5.75
N TYR A 172 12.78 -5.85 4.81
CA TYR A 172 12.76 -5.20 3.50
C TYR A 172 13.01 -6.20 2.37
N SER A 173 12.58 -5.81 1.17
CA SER A 173 12.92 -6.45 -0.10
C SER A 173 13.16 -5.40 -1.19
N GLY A 174 13.90 -5.77 -2.25
CA GLY A 174 14.27 -4.87 -3.34
C GLY A 174 15.64 -4.24 -3.15
N THR A 175 15.83 -3.06 -3.73
CA THR A 175 17.09 -2.33 -3.72
C THR A 175 17.52 -1.95 -2.30
N GLY A 176 18.75 -2.28 -1.93
CA GLY A 176 19.31 -1.95 -0.61
C GLY A 176 19.50 -0.44 -0.38
N LEU A 177 19.56 -0.05 0.88
CA LEU A 177 19.80 1.30 1.37
C LEU A 177 20.98 1.34 2.32
N ASN A 178 21.79 2.39 2.26
CA ASN A 178 22.81 2.68 3.28
C ASN A 178 23.68 1.49 3.69
N GLY A 179 24.15 0.72 2.69
CA GLY A 179 25.01 -0.47 2.93
C GLY A 179 24.25 -1.80 3.00
N LEU A 180 22.91 -1.80 2.92
CA LEU A 180 22.14 -3.02 2.71
C LEU A 180 22.29 -3.51 1.26
N SER A 181 22.31 -4.82 1.07
CA SER A 181 22.36 -5.44 -0.26
C SER A 181 20.99 -5.39 -0.95
N THR A 182 20.96 -5.45 -2.29
CA THR A 182 19.70 -5.72 -3.02
C THR A 182 19.29 -7.18 -2.78
N VAL A 183 18.04 -7.40 -2.39
CA VAL A 183 17.49 -8.71 -2.06
C VAL A 183 16.11 -8.91 -2.70
N SER A 184 15.84 -10.13 -3.15
CA SER A 184 14.55 -10.50 -3.76
C SER A 184 13.60 -11.24 -2.82
N SER A 185 14.03 -11.49 -1.58
CA SER A 185 13.22 -12.04 -0.49
C SER A 185 13.24 -11.07 0.70
N PHE A 186 12.21 -11.10 1.55
CA PHE A 186 12.21 -10.28 2.75
C PHE A 186 13.36 -10.65 3.67
N THR A 187 14.14 -9.66 4.05
CA THR A 187 15.32 -9.77 4.91
C THR A 187 15.15 -8.83 6.09
N GLN A 188 15.33 -9.33 7.31
CA GLN A 188 15.21 -8.55 8.53
C GLN A 188 16.31 -7.48 8.60
N ILE A 189 15.95 -6.30 9.06
CA ILE A 189 16.88 -5.18 9.30
C ILE A 189 17.23 -5.13 10.78
N GLY A 190 18.51 -5.39 11.07
CA GLY A 190 19.00 -5.41 12.45
C GLY A 190 18.54 -6.67 13.22
N SER A 191 18.77 -6.65 14.52
CA SER A 191 18.40 -7.73 15.44
C SER A 191 17.49 -7.24 16.57
N GLU A 192 16.98 -6.02 16.49
CA GLU A 192 16.06 -5.46 17.47
C GLU A 192 14.62 -5.75 17.10
N ASP A 193 13.82 -6.01 18.10
CA ASP A 193 12.38 -6.26 18.04
C ASP A 193 11.60 -5.29 18.94
N GLY A 194 10.31 -5.50 19.03
CA GLY A 194 9.43 -4.75 19.95
C GLY A 194 9.14 -3.33 19.50
N PHE A 195 9.36 -2.98 18.22
CA PHE A 195 8.86 -1.72 17.68
C PHE A 195 7.34 -1.76 17.56
N THR A 196 6.68 -0.70 18.03
CA THR A 196 5.22 -0.56 17.95
C THR A 196 4.80 0.26 16.76
N ASP A 197 5.69 1.09 16.23
CA ASP A 197 5.49 1.88 15.03
C ASP A 197 6.84 2.22 14.38
N ALA A 198 6.81 2.45 13.07
CA ALA A 198 7.97 2.93 12.33
C ALA A 198 7.53 3.76 11.12
N ILE A 199 8.28 4.81 10.83
CA ILE A 199 8.10 5.67 9.66
C ILE A 199 9.40 5.76 8.88
N LEU A 200 9.24 5.84 7.56
CA LEU A 200 10.34 6.08 6.65
C LEU A 200 10.46 7.58 6.40
N ILE A 201 11.64 8.15 6.72
CA ILE A 201 11.94 9.56 6.49
C ILE A 201 13.11 9.66 5.52
N GLY A 202 12.83 10.01 4.27
CA GLY A 202 13.84 10.08 3.23
C GLY A 202 14.51 8.71 2.99
N LEU A 203 15.79 8.58 3.32
CA LEU A 203 16.56 7.33 3.19
C LEU A 203 16.75 6.60 4.54
N GLY A 204 16.01 6.96 5.56
CA GLY A 204 16.13 6.38 6.91
C GLY A 204 14.82 5.84 7.46
N ILE A 205 14.94 4.91 8.42
CA ILE A 205 13.82 4.38 9.21
C ILE A 205 13.91 5.02 10.60
N VAL A 206 12.80 5.56 11.08
CA VAL A 206 12.63 5.96 12.49
C VAL A 206 11.58 5.03 13.08
N ALA A 207 11.99 4.21 14.03
CA ALA A 207 11.11 3.24 14.69
C ALA A 207 10.92 3.64 16.17
N TYR A 208 9.76 3.34 16.72
CA TYR A 208 9.36 3.66 18.08
C TYR A 208 9.04 2.36 18.84
N LYS A 209 9.54 2.28 20.08
CA LYS A 209 9.20 1.21 21.03
C LYS A 209 8.08 1.63 21.96
#